data_0966dba028bdb2b787671417e3c5b9b2
#
_entry.id   0966dba028bdb2b787671417e3c5b9b2
#
_cell.length_a   1.000
_cell.length_b   1.000
_cell.length_c   1.000
_cell.angle_alpha   90.00
_cell.angle_beta   90.00
_cell.angle_gamma   90.00
#
_symmetry.space_group_name_H-M   'P 1'
#
loop_
_entity.id
_entity.type
_entity.pdbx_description
1 polymer ?
#
loop_
_entity_poly.entity_id
_entity_poly.type
_entity_poly.pdbx_seq_one_letter_code
_entity_poly.pdbx_strand_id
1 'polypeptide(L)'
;MNKYIAGIIAGFIATIVMSLLLMFKSMMGLMPDFDIIAMIASKMGGSKAIALVAHFMIGSIGYGIGIASASGNNLHRNFVGLGIGIGFVGWLVMMVAVMPIMGKAMFGLDMPSGFMIPIATLMLHLVFGVVLGKAYTKLVHK
;
A
#
# COMPACT_ATOMS: atom_id res chain seq x y z
N MET A 1 1.62 -21.51 10.11
CA MET A 1 2.74 -20.50 10.17
C MET A 1 2.38 -19.44 11.20
N ASN A 2 3.37 -18.86 11.86
CA ASN A 2 3.13 -17.72 12.77
C ASN A 2 2.41 -16.59 12.02
N LYS A 3 1.35 -16.05 12.62
CA LYS A 3 0.48 -15.06 11.96
C LYS A 3 1.21 -13.77 11.55
N TYR A 4 2.19 -13.32 12.31
CA TYR A 4 2.97 -12.13 11.97
C TYR A 4 3.93 -12.39 10.80
N ILE A 5 4.58 -13.55 10.77
CA ILE A 5 5.41 -13.96 9.64
C ILE A 5 4.55 -14.09 8.38
N ALA A 6 3.38 -14.74 8.50
CA ALA A 6 2.41 -14.84 7.40
C ALA A 6 1.97 -13.46 6.90
N GLY A 7 1.73 -12.53 7.83
CA GLY A 7 1.37 -11.14 7.51
C GLY A 7 2.47 -10.41 6.75
N ILE A 8 3.71 -10.48 7.23
CA ILE A 8 4.87 -9.82 6.60
C ILE A 8 5.10 -10.36 5.17
N ILE A 9 5.04 -11.69 5.00
CA ILE A 9 5.17 -12.31 3.67
C ILE A 9 4.00 -11.90 2.75
N ALA A 10 2.77 -11.90 3.28
CA ALA A 10 1.59 -11.46 2.52
C ALA A 10 1.68 -9.99 2.11
N GLY A 11 2.14 -9.13 3.02
CA GLY A 11 2.39 -7.71 2.75
C GLY A 11 3.49 -7.51 1.69
N PHE A 12 4.56 -8.30 1.74
CA PHE A 12 5.61 -8.28 0.74
C PHE A 12 5.08 -8.66 -0.66
N ILE A 13 4.29 -9.74 -0.75
CA ILE A 13 3.66 -10.18 -2.01
C ILE A 13 2.72 -9.09 -2.54
N ALA A 14 1.87 -8.50 -1.68
CA ALA A 14 0.96 -7.44 -2.06
C ALA A 14 1.72 -6.19 -2.55
N THR A 15 2.86 -5.86 -1.92
CA THR A 15 3.71 -4.73 -2.32
C THR A 15 4.38 -4.97 -3.67
N ILE A 16 4.79 -6.21 -3.98
CA ILE A 16 5.28 -6.55 -5.32
C ILE A 16 4.20 -6.27 -6.37
N VAL A 17 2.97 -6.76 -6.15
CA VAL A 17 1.86 -6.53 -7.09
C VAL A 17 1.57 -5.04 -7.25
N MET A 18 1.52 -4.28 -6.14
CA MET A 18 1.35 -2.83 -6.16
C MET A 18 2.45 -2.13 -6.96
N SER A 19 3.71 -2.52 -6.74
CA SER A 19 4.86 -1.94 -7.43
C SER A 19 4.82 -2.20 -8.94
N LEU A 20 4.38 -3.39 -9.35
CA LEU A 20 4.17 -3.71 -10.76
C LEU A 20 3.05 -2.86 -11.38
N LEU A 21 1.95 -2.63 -10.65
CA LEU A 21 0.87 -1.76 -11.11
C LEU A 21 1.32 -0.29 -11.22
N LEU A 22 2.12 0.19 -10.29
CA LEU A 22 2.71 1.54 -10.34
C LEU A 22 3.67 1.68 -11.52
N MET A 23 4.48 0.66 -11.79
CA MET A 23 5.37 0.63 -12.95
C MET A 23 4.55 0.65 -14.25
N PHE A 24 3.49 -0.14 -14.35
CA PHE A 24 2.59 -0.17 -15.50
C PHE A 24 1.89 1.19 -15.71
N LYS A 25 1.40 1.80 -14.62
CA LYS A 25 0.86 3.17 -14.63
C LYS A 25 1.85 4.17 -15.24
N SER A 26 3.10 4.10 -14.80
CA SER A 26 4.17 4.97 -15.28
C SER A 26 4.47 4.76 -16.76
N MET A 27 4.53 3.50 -17.20
CA MET A 27 4.74 3.15 -18.62
C MET A 27 3.61 3.66 -19.53
N MET A 28 2.37 3.73 -19.02
CA MET A 28 1.22 4.27 -19.74
C MET A 28 1.14 5.81 -19.71
N GLY A 29 2.02 6.48 -18.98
CA GLY A 29 1.99 7.93 -18.81
C GLY A 29 0.78 8.44 -18.01
N LEU A 30 0.15 7.59 -17.20
CA LEU A 30 -0.99 7.96 -16.36
C LEU A 30 -0.51 8.69 -15.11
N MET A 31 -1.11 9.86 -14.83
CA MET A 31 -0.77 10.71 -13.67
C MET A 31 0.76 10.90 -13.52
N PRO A 32 1.44 11.52 -14.50
CA PRO A 32 2.90 11.64 -14.49
C PRO A 32 3.41 12.49 -13.33
N ASP A 33 2.58 13.37 -12.80
CA ASP A 33 2.81 14.22 -11.63
C ASP A 33 2.76 13.45 -10.30
N PHE A 34 2.18 12.23 -10.29
CA PHE A 34 2.07 11.39 -9.10
C PHE A 34 3.03 10.19 -9.18
N ASP A 35 4.17 10.30 -8.50
CA ASP A 35 5.16 9.23 -8.33
C ASP A 35 5.51 9.12 -6.84
N ILE A 36 4.90 8.14 -6.16
CA ILE A 36 5.08 7.95 -4.72
C ILE A 36 6.54 7.64 -4.35
N ILE A 37 7.25 6.90 -5.18
CA ILE A 37 8.67 6.58 -4.92
C ILE A 37 9.52 7.83 -5.02
N ALA A 38 9.30 8.68 -6.03
CA ALA A 38 9.99 9.96 -6.15
C ALA A 38 9.65 10.91 -4.99
N MET A 39 8.40 10.92 -4.53
CA MET A 39 7.96 11.72 -3.39
C MET A 39 8.64 11.26 -2.10
N ILE A 40 8.72 9.95 -1.84
CA ILE A 40 9.47 9.41 -0.68
C ILE A 40 10.96 9.75 -0.81
N ALA A 41 11.55 9.55 -2.00
CA ALA A 41 12.94 9.86 -2.25
C ALA A 41 13.28 11.32 -1.94
N SER A 42 12.43 12.27 -2.30
CA SER A 42 12.63 13.69 -2.04
C SER A 42 12.74 14.02 -0.54
N LYS A 43 12.10 13.21 0.32
CA LYS A 43 12.18 13.34 1.79
C LYS A 43 13.32 12.54 2.41
N MET A 44 13.91 11.60 1.67
CA MET A 44 14.97 10.69 2.13
C MET A 44 16.32 10.97 1.44
N GLY A 45 16.61 12.21 1.07
CA GLY A 45 17.89 12.60 0.47
C GLY A 45 18.01 12.30 -1.03
N GLY A 46 16.91 12.05 -1.74
CA GLY A 46 16.86 11.91 -3.20
C GLY A 46 17.15 10.51 -3.75
N SER A 47 17.47 9.53 -2.91
CA SER A 47 17.76 8.16 -3.34
C SER A 47 16.47 7.37 -3.62
N LYS A 48 16.22 7.03 -4.90
CA LYS A 48 15.10 6.16 -5.28
C LYS A 48 15.25 4.74 -4.73
N ALA A 49 16.47 4.23 -4.59
CA ALA A 49 16.72 2.90 -4.01
C ALA A 49 16.30 2.86 -2.55
N ILE A 50 16.65 3.86 -1.75
CA ILE A 50 16.24 3.97 -0.35
C ILE A 50 14.72 4.15 -0.25
N ALA A 51 14.13 4.96 -1.11
CA ALA A 51 12.68 5.16 -1.16
C ALA A 51 11.92 3.86 -1.48
N LEU A 52 12.46 3.06 -2.40
CA LEU A 52 11.88 1.76 -2.74
C LEU A 52 11.94 0.79 -1.55
N VAL A 53 13.07 0.74 -0.85
CA VAL A 53 13.20 -0.06 0.38
C VAL A 53 12.19 0.40 1.43
N ALA A 54 12.05 1.70 1.65
CA ALA A 54 11.05 2.25 2.58
C ALA A 54 9.62 1.86 2.17
N HIS A 55 9.28 1.94 0.89
CA HIS A 55 7.99 1.52 0.36
C HIS A 55 7.72 0.04 0.64
N PHE A 56 8.69 -0.84 0.40
CA PHE A 56 8.58 -2.27 0.70
C PHE A 56 8.51 -2.55 2.20
N MET A 57 9.19 -1.80 3.04
CA MET A 57 9.07 -1.92 4.51
C MET A 57 7.67 -1.54 5.00
N ILE A 58 7.11 -0.46 4.49
CA ILE A 58 5.74 -0.04 4.84
C ILE A 58 4.75 -1.12 4.40
N GLY A 59 4.85 -1.60 3.18
CA GLY A 59 3.94 -2.60 2.63
C GLY A 59 4.07 -3.96 3.30
N SER A 60 5.28 -4.45 3.55
CA SER A 60 5.50 -5.76 4.16
C SER A 60 5.35 -5.72 5.68
N ILE A 61 6.07 -4.86 6.38
CA ILE A 61 6.08 -4.83 7.85
C ILE A 61 4.83 -4.10 8.34
N GLY A 62 4.56 -2.88 7.85
CA GLY A 62 3.44 -2.06 8.31
C GLY A 62 2.09 -2.75 8.08
N TYR A 63 1.76 -3.02 6.83
CA TYR A 63 0.49 -3.68 6.49
C TYR A 63 0.46 -5.15 6.91
N GLY A 64 1.60 -5.85 6.89
CA GLY A 64 1.70 -7.24 7.33
C GLY A 64 1.43 -7.41 8.82
N ILE A 65 2.00 -6.56 9.67
CA ILE A 65 1.68 -6.53 11.10
C ILE A 65 0.23 -6.06 11.30
N GLY A 66 -0.24 -5.10 10.50
CA GLY A 66 -1.61 -4.61 10.56
C GLY A 66 -2.63 -5.73 10.37
N ILE A 67 -2.50 -6.55 9.31
CA ILE A 67 -3.42 -7.67 9.07
C ILE A 67 -3.29 -8.76 10.13
N ALA A 68 -2.08 -9.08 10.57
CA ALA A 68 -1.84 -10.08 11.61
C ALA A 68 -2.44 -9.68 12.96
N SER A 69 -2.34 -8.40 13.33
CA SER A 69 -2.94 -7.88 14.57
C SER A 69 -4.44 -7.84 14.49
N ALA A 70 -5.00 -7.34 13.38
CA ALA A 70 -6.44 -7.23 13.17
C ALA A 70 -7.13 -8.60 12.96
N SER A 71 -6.40 -9.64 12.54
CA SER A 71 -6.94 -10.99 12.38
C SER A 71 -7.38 -11.62 13.71
N GLY A 72 -6.76 -11.24 14.81
CA GLY A 72 -7.00 -11.86 16.11
C GLY A 72 -6.58 -13.33 16.12
N ASN A 73 -7.37 -14.17 16.82
CA ASN A 73 -7.17 -15.62 16.92
C ASN A 73 -8.22 -16.42 16.12
N ASN A 74 -9.08 -15.76 15.37
CA ASN A 74 -10.14 -16.42 14.60
C ASN A 74 -9.68 -16.73 13.18
N LEU A 75 -9.29 -17.98 12.94
CA LEU A 75 -8.84 -18.47 11.64
C LEU A 75 -9.97 -18.61 10.59
N HIS A 76 -11.24 -18.56 11.00
CA HIS A 76 -12.40 -18.62 10.09
C HIS A 76 -12.85 -17.24 9.60
N ARG A 77 -12.13 -16.19 9.96
CA ARG A 77 -12.44 -14.82 9.57
C ARG A 77 -12.25 -14.61 8.05
N ASN A 78 -13.06 -13.74 7.48
CA ASN A 78 -12.86 -13.29 6.09
C ASN A 78 -11.65 -12.36 6.00
N PHE A 79 -10.47 -12.93 5.76
CA PHE A 79 -9.23 -12.16 5.65
C PHE A 79 -9.15 -11.31 4.38
N VAL A 80 -9.90 -11.65 3.32
CA VAL A 80 -9.97 -10.81 2.13
C VAL A 80 -10.71 -9.51 2.45
N GLY A 81 -11.86 -9.60 3.12
CA GLY A 81 -12.58 -8.42 3.59
C GLY A 81 -11.75 -7.57 4.57
N LEU A 82 -11.01 -8.24 5.46
CA LEU A 82 -10.11 -7.57 6.39
C LEU A 82 -8.98 -6.84 5.65
N GLY A 83 -8.36 -7.49 4.65
CA GLY A 83 -7.32 -6.89 3.82
C GLY A 83 -7.82 -5.67 3.04
N ILE A 84 -9.03 -5.75 2.47
CA ILE A 84 -9.68 -4.61 1.80
C ILE A 84 -9.88 -3.45 2.78
N GLY A 85 -10.38 -3.72 3.98
CA GLY A 85 -10.55 -2.70 5.02
C GLY A 85 -9.23 -2.04 5.42
N ILE A 86 -8.16 -2.82 5.57
CA ILE A 86 -6.81 -2.31 5.86
C ILE A 86 -6.27 -1.49 4.68
N GLY A 87 -6.49 -1.94 3.44
CA GLY A 87 -6.12 -1.18 2.26
C GLY A 87 -6.85 0.17 2.19
N PHE A 88 -8.14 0.20 2.49
CA PHE A 88 -8.92 1.43 2.55
C PHE A 88 -8.41 2.39 3.64
N VAL A 89 -8.15 1.89 4.85
CA VAL A 89 -7.58 2.70 5.93
C VAL A 89 -6.20 3.23 5.55
N GLY A 90 -5.36 2.41 4.94
CA GLY A 90 -4.05 2.83 4.43
C GLY A 90 -4.15 3.92 3.38
N TRP A 91 -5.13 3.83 2.48
CA TRP A 91 -5.42 4.89 1.52
C TRP A 91 -5.83 6.19 2.20
N LEU A 92 -6.71 6.15 3.21
CA LEU A 92 -7.09 7.33 3.97
C LEU A 92 -5.89 7.97 4.67
N VAL A 93 -5.04 7.17 5.31
CA VAL A 93 -3.81 7.66 5.96
C VAL A 93 -2.89 8.30 4.93
N MET A 94 -2.74 7.70 3.76
CA MET A 94 -1.94 8.28 2.68
C MET A 94 -2.51 9.63 2.22
N MET A 95 -3.82 9.72 1.97
CA MET A 95 -4.45 10.92 1.43
C MET A 95 -4.52 12.07 2.44
N VAL A 96 -4.74 11.76 3.72
CA VAL A 96 -4.99 12.77 4.77
C VAL A 96 -3.72 13.13 5.55
N ALA A 97 -2.79 12.19 5.73
CA ALA A 97 -1.57 12.41 6.50
C ALA A 97 -0.32 12.45 5.63
N VAL A 98 -0.09 11.43 4.78
CA VAL A 98 1.16 11.34 4.01
C VAL A 98 1.25 12.43 2.95
N MET A 99 0.18 12.73 2.22
CA MET A 99 0.19 13.80 1.21
C MET A 99 0.57 15.17 1.81
N PRO A 100 -0.02 15.64 2.92
CA PRO A 100 0.44 16.86 3.58
C PRO A 100 1.90 16.80 4.07
N ILE A 101 2.35 15.68 4.62
CA ILE A 101 3.76 15.50 5.02
C ILE A 101 4.69 15.65 3.81
N MET A 102 4.25 15.21 2.63
CA MET A 102 4.99 15.36 1.37
C MET A 102 4.88 16.77 0.76
N GLY A 103 4.20 17.70 1.43
CA GLY A 103 4.02 19.09 0.97
C GLY A 103 2.95 19.26 -0.08
N LYS A 104 1.99 18.33 -0.16
CA LYS A 104 0.83 18.38 -1.06
C LYS A 104 -0.46 18.63 -0.28
N ALA A 105 -1.51 19.10 -0.95
CA ALA A 105 -2.82 19.15 -0.32
C ALA A 105 -3.34 17.73 -0.01
N MET A 106 -4.24 17.63 0.95
CA MET A 106 -4.96 16.38 1.20
C MET A 106 -5.61 15.91 -0.11
N PHE A 107 -5.58 14.61 -0.34
CA PHE A 107 -6.07 13.96 -1.56
C PHE A 107 -5.31 14.37 -2.84
N GLY A 108 -4.21 15.12 -2.74
CA GLY A 108 -3.42 15.56 -3.90
C GLY A 108 -4.17 16.54 -4.81
N LEU A 109 -5.17 17.28 -4.30
CA LEU A 109 -6.05 18.13 -5.10
C LEU A 109 -5.36 19.36 -5.68
N ASP A 110 -4.17 19.71 -5.18
CA ASP A 110 -3.30 20.76 -5.71
C ASP A 110 -2.41 20.30 -6.86
N MET A 111 -2.41 19.01 -7.15
CA MET A 111 -1.61 18.43 -8.23
C MET A 111 -2.36 18.47 -9.57
N PRO A 112 -1.65 18.51 -10.73
CA PRO A 112 -2.27 18.60 -12.05
C PRO A 112 -3.30 17.49 -12.35
N SER A 113 -3.07 16.26 -11.87
CA SER A 113 -4.01 15.15 -12.04
C SER A 113 -5.27 15.26 -11.18
N GLY A 114 -5.30 16.13 -10.16
CA GLY A 114 -6.48 16.47 -9.37
C GLY A 114 -7.21 15.24 -8.79
N PHE A 115 -8.52 15.15 -9.04
CA PHE A 115 -9.37 14.05 -8.54
C PHE A 115 -9.01 12.66 -9.06
N MET A 116 -8.22 12.53 -10.12
CA MET A 116 -7.73 11.23 -10.60
C MET A 116 -6.83 10.57 -9.56
N ILE A 117 -6.07 11.34 -8.79
CA ILE A 117 -5.14 10.82 -7.76
C ILE A 117 -5.89 10.04 -6.68
N PRO A 118 -6.87 10.61 -5.95
CA PRO A 118 -7.54 9.85 -4.90
C PRO A 118 -8.33 8.65 -5.44
N ILE A 119 -8.94 8.77 -6.62
CA ILE A 119 -9.71 7.67 -7.22
C ILE A 119 -8.80 6.52 -7.63
N ALA A 120 -7.75 6.80 -8.40
CA ALA A 120 -6.84 5.76 -8.87
C ALA A 120 -6.04 5.12 -7.72
N THR A 121 -5.59 5.90 -6.77
CA THR A 121 -4.88 5.36 -5.59
C THR A 121 -5.80 4.55 -4.68
N LEU A 122 -7.08 4.90 -4.56
CA LEU A 122 -8.07 4.08 -3.87
C LEU A 122 -8.18 2.69 -4.54
N MET A 123 -8.33 2.65 -5.86
CA MET A 123 -8.38 1.37 -6.58
C MET A 123 -7.11 0.53 -6.34
N LEU A 124 -5.94 1.15 -6.39
CA LEU A 124 -4.68 0.47 -6.11
C LEU A 124 -4.63 -0.10 -4.68
N HIS A 125 -5.09 0.65 -3.69
CA HIS A 125 -5.13 0.18 -2.30
C HIS A 125 -6.17 -0.92 -2.07
N LEU A 126 -7.29 -0.89 -2.78
CA LEU A 126 -8.28 -1.98 -2.72
C LEU A 126 -7.72 -3.26 -3.34
N VAL A 127 -7.05 -3.17 -4.49
CA VAL A 127 -6.34 -4.32 -5.11
C VAL A 127 -5.25 -4.83 -4.17
N PHE A 128 -4.45 -3.94 -3.60
CA PHE A 128 -3.45 -4.30 -2.58
C PHE A 128 -4.09 -5.08 -1.43
N GLY A 129 -5.21 -4.59 -0.89
CA GLY A 129 -5.94 -5.22 0.21
C GLY A 129 -6.48 -6.61 -0.14
N VAL A 130 -6.98 -6.80 -1.36
CA VAL A 130 -7.42 -8.12 -1.86
C VAL A 130 -6.24 -9.09 -1.91
N VAL A 131 -5.11 -8.67 -2.47
CA VAL A 131 -3.91 -9.51 -2.57
C VAL A 131 -3.37 -9.84 -1.19
N LEU A 132 -3.28 -8.84 -0.30
CA LEU A 132 -2.86 -8.99 1.09
C LEU A 132 -3.72 -10.03 1.81
N GLY A 133 -5.04 -9.89 1.75
CA GLY A 133 -5.99 -10.81 2.40
C GLY A 133 -5.92 -12.23 1.84
N LYS A 134 -5.84 -12.40 0.51
CA LYS A 134 -5.70 -13.71 -0.14
C LYS A 134 -4.38 -14.39 0.20
N ALA A 135 -3.27 -13.66 0.14
CA ALA A 135 -1.97 -14.20 0.49
C ALA A 135 -1.92 -14.60 1.97
N TYR A 136 -2.42 -13.73 2.85
CA TYR A 136 -2.49 -14.01 4.29
C TYR A 136 -3.30 -15.26 4.59
N THR A 137 -4.48 -15.41 3.97
CA THR A 137 -5.32 -16.62 4.12
C THR A 137 -4.52 -17.89 3.81
N LYS A 138 -3.82 -17.91 2.69
CA LYS A 138 -3.04 -19.09 2.26
C LYS A 138 -1.88 -19.41 3.20
N LEU A 139 -1.25 -18.39 3.78
CA LEU A 139 -0.05 -18.54 4.58
C LEU A 139 -0.37 -18.88 6.04
N VAL A 140 -1.40 -18.29 6.62
CA VAL A 140 -1.74 -18.51 8.04
C VAL A 140 -2.29 -19.93 8.28
N HIS A 141 -2.88 -20.56 7.25
CA HIS A 141 -3.39 -21.93 7.32
C HIS A 141 -2.35 -23.02 6.99
N LYS A 142 -1.12 -22.62 6.66
CA LYS A 142 0.03 -23.53 6.52
C LYS A 142 0.78 -23.68 7.85
#